data_e423aefbd4df1d45e42fd8570204665b
#
_entry.id   e423aefbd4df1d45e42fd8570204665b
#
_cell.length_a   1.000
_cell.length_b   1.000
_cell.length_c   1.000
_cell.angle_alpha   90.00
_cell.angle_beta   90.00
_cell.angle_gamma   90.00
#
_symmetry.space_group_name_H-M   'P 1'
#
loop_
_entity.id
_entity.type
_entity.pdbx_description
1 polymer ?
#
loop_
_entity_poly.entity_id
_entity_poly.type
_entity_poly.pdbx_seq_one_letter_code
_entity_poly.pdbx_strand_id
1 'polypeptide(L)'
;MTGVLKTLSFLSLMLLIGSHQTEAKTIKYEKVQLDIAQTEIPFEELLDIGSMLFDPNVPEKENPMIFPEIRKAEARYMPYHLKKTLESTGHWGGVWVLPERSKAIDLIVVGRIEKSDGLDVELKIGVWDIVGTQWVNKTYKSNIAKSSYSKRRDITQDPYQNIFNKIANDLLQIKQSKARDELIRLSQTGEIRFASELIPVYDDYISKNKKNVYSLERLPSEDDEIMQRILEVQEREFLLLDTLNEYYGQLYENLSQPYEDWRRLSREDMITYEELQRSARTRKILGAVALAGALATDGDSRASSTARQMAIYGGMEAMRSGFSKASEAKIYQESLKESGADFDAQAQPLVIELEGQTIRLSGSAEEKFQEWRRLLKEIYIDETGFTIPQAQAE
;
A
#
# COMPACT_ATOMS: atom_id res chain seq x y z
N MET A 1 -28.18 -35.40 -45.28
CA MET A 1 -27.34 -35.65 -44.06
C MET A 1 -26.30 -34.60 -43.75
N THR A 2 -26.03 -33.64 -44.63
CA THR A 2 -24.99 -32.58 -44.46
C THR A 2 -25.42 -31.35 -43.65
N GLY A 3 -26.72 -31.10 -43.49
CA GLY A 3 -27.24 -29.94 -42.75
C GLY A 3 -27.24 -30.13 -41.22
N VAL A 4 -27.51 -31.34 -40.75
CA VAL A 4 -27.58 -31.64 -39.30
C VAL A 4 -26.20 -31.63 -38.66
N LEU A 5 -25.16 -32.01 -39.43
CA LEU A 5 -23.78 -31.98 -38.88
C LEU A 5 -23.24 -30.56 -38.70
N LYS A 6 -23.64 -29.60 -39.55
CA LYS A 6 -23.22 -28.19 -39.42
C LYS A 6 -23.90 -27.48 -38.25
N THR A 7 -25.15 -27.79 -37.95
CA THR A 7 -25.86 -27.22 -36.79
C THR A 7 -25.36 -27.78 -35.48
N LEU A 8 -24.98 -29.05 -35.39
CA LEU A 8 -24.36 -29.63 -34.21
C LEU A 8 -22.95 -29.07 -33.95
N SER A 9 -22.16 -28.80 -35.00
CA SER A 9 -20.83 -28.20 -34.87
C SER A 9 -20.88 -26.75 -34.35
N PHE A 10 -21.93 -26.00 -34.77
CA PHE A 10 -22.11 -24.62 -34.29
C PHE A 10 -22.64 -24.56 -32.86
N LEU A 11 -23.50 -25.51 -32.46
CA LEU A 11 -23.97 -25.62 -31.08
C LEU A 11 -22.84 -26.06 -30.13
N SER A 12 -21.94 -26.93 -30.61
CA SER A 12 -20.74 -27.35 -29.83
C SER A 12 -19.73 -26.22 -29.69
N LEU A 13 -19.59 -25.33 -30.68
CA LEU A 13 -18.71 -24.17 -30.60
C LEU A 13 -19.28 -23.09 -29.66
N MET A 14 -20.62 -22.93 -29.61
CA MET A 14 -21.27 -22.02 -28.64
C MET A 14 -21.14 -22.52 -27.19
N LEU A 15 -21.14 -23.84 -26.94
CA LEU A 15 -20.93 -24.43 -25.63
C LEU A 15 -19.46 -24.29 -25.14
N LEU A 16 -18.50 -24.19 -26.06
CA LEU A 16 -17.09 -23.98 -25.75
C LEU A 16 -16.77 -22.50 -25.44
N ILE A 17 -17.54 -21.53 -25.95
CA ILE A 17 -17.37 -20.11 -25.64
C ILE A 17 -17.98 -19.77 -24.27
N GLY A 18 -18.96 -20.55 -23.79
CA GLY A 18 -19.63 -20.35 -22.50
C GLY A 18 -18.83 -20.78 -21.28
N SER A 19 -17.66 -21.45 -21.43
CA SER A 19 -16.92 -22.01 -20.30
C SER A 19 -15.68 -21.23 -19.86
N HIS A 20 -15.38 -20.11 -20.50
CA HIS A 20 -14.42 -19.14 -19.93
C HIS A 20 -15.17 -18.05 -19.18
N GLN A 21 -15.96 -18.43 -18.16
CA GLN A 21 -16.19 -17.56 -17.03
C GLN A 21 -14.84 -17.39 -16.33
N THR A 22 -14.12 -16.36 -16.69
CA THR A 22 -13.17 -15.74 -15.76
C THR A 22 -14.03 -15.30 -14.58
N GLU A 23 -14.19 -16.17 -13.58
CA GLU A 23 -14.66 -15.75 -12.26
C GLU A 23 -13.76 -14.60 -11.85
N ALA A 24 -14.29 -13.37 -11.94
CA ALA A 24 -13.70 -12.26 -11.25
C ALA A 24 -13.72 -12.69 -9.78
N LYS A 25 -12.56 -13.08 -9.26
CA LYS A 25 -12.38 -13.59 -7.91
C LYS A 25 -12.82 -12.48 -6.98
N THR A 26 -14.09 -12.49 -6.57
CA THR A 26 -14.63 -11.49 -5.66
C THR A 26 -13.84 -11.64 -4.37
N ILE A 27 -13.09 -10.62 -4.00
CA ILE A 27 -12.37 -10.59 -2.73
C ILE A 27 -13.44 -10.64 -1.65
N LYS A 28 -13.48 -11.73 -0.87
CA LYS A 28 -14.44 -11.85 0.22
C LYS A 28 -13.95 -11.05 1.41
N TYR A 29 -14.86 -10.33 2.07
CA TYR A 29 -14.58 -9.74 3.37
C TYR A 29 -14.27 -10.86 4.37
N GLU A 30 -13.12 -10.75 5.02
CA GLU A 30 -12.66 -11.64 6.08
C GLU A 30 -12.21 -10.79 7.26
N LYS A 31 -12.80 -11.02 8.44
CA LYS A 31 -12.36 -10.34 9.65
C LYS A 31 -11.05 -10.96 10.11
N VAL A 32 -9.99 -10.17 10.15
CA VAL A 32 -8.67 -10.58 10.62
C VAL A 32 -8.45 -10.02 12.02
N GLN A 33 -8.25 -10.92 12.97
CA GLN A 33 -7.88 -10.55 14.33
C GLN A 33 -6.39 -10.20 14.36
N LEU A 34 -6.03 -9.14 15.07
CA LEU A 34 -4.65 -8.76 15.30
C LEU A 34 -4.08 -9.62 16.44
N ASP A 35 -2.90 -10.18 16.21
CA ASP A 35 -2.14 -10.91 17.23
C ASP A 35 -1.41 -9.90 18.14
N ILE A 36 -1.75 -9.94 19.43
CA ILE A 36 -1.24 -9.03 20.45
C ILE A 36 -0.40 -9.83 21.45
N ALA A 37 0.75 -9.29 21.85
CA ALA A 37 1.61 -9.88 22.86
C ALA A 37 0.86 -10.07 24.18
N GLN A 38 0.90 -11.30 24.71
CA GLN A 38 0.26 -11.65 25.98
C GLN A 38 1.21 -11.48 27.17
N THR A 39 2.50 -11.37 26.88
CA THR A 39 3.59 -11.19 27.87
C THR A 39 4.55 -10.16 27.31
N GLU A 40 5.30 -9.53 28.20
CA GLU A 40 6.37 -8.61 27.84
C GLU A 40 7.47 -9.34 27.05
N ILE A 41 7.90 -8.76 25.94
CA ILE A 41 8.99 -9.29 25.11
C ILE A 41 10.32 -8.76 25.66
N PRO A 42 11.35 -9.62 25.82
CA PRO A 42 12.67 -9.16 26.21
C PRO A 42 13.21 -8.07 25.27
N PHE A 43 13.84 -7.05 25.86
CA PHE A 43 14.32 -5.89 25.10
C PHE A 43 15.22 -6.28 23.93
N GLU A 44 16.11 -7.26 24.14
CA GLU A 44 17.06 -7.74 23.14
C GLU A 44 16.38 -8.44 21.92
N GLU A 45 15.10 -8.79 22.06
CA GLU A 45 14.31 -9.41 20.98
C GLU A 45 13.39 -8.40 20.28
N LEU A 46 13.33 -7.16 20.78
CA LEU A 46 12.56 -6.09 20.14
C LEU A 46 13.36 -5.56 18.94
N LEU A 47 12.70 -5.53 17.78
CA LEU A 47 13.24 -4.92 16.58
C LEU A 47 12.49 -3.63 16.27
N ASP A 48 13.24 -2.64 15.85
CA ASP A 48 12.71 -1.34 15.43
C ASP A 48 12.20 -1.37 14.00
N ILE A 49 11.05 -0.76 13.75
CA ILE A 49 10.40 -0.76 12.43
C ILE A 49 10.23 0.66 11.90
N GLY A 50 10.68 0.89 10.67
CA GLY A 50 10.41 2.09 9.92
C GLY A 50 9.49 1.81 8.73
N SER A 51 8.32 2.44 8.70
CA SER A 51 7.45 2.44 7.52
C SER A 51 7.76 3.66 6.66
N MET A 52 8.29 3.44 5.46
CA MET A 52 8.44 4.51 4.48
C MET A 52 7.08 5.08 4.10
N LEU A 53 7.04 6.33 3.67
CA LEU A 53 5.87 6.86 2.96
C LEU A 53 5.56 5.91 1.78
N PHE A 54 4.27 5.63 1.54
CA PHE A 54 3.89 4.71 0.48
C PHE A 54 3.97 5.39 -0.89
N ASP A 55 4.33 4.62 -1.91
CA ASP A 55 4.20 5.06 -3.29
C ASP A 55 2.69 5.20 -3.62
N PRO A 56 2.22 6.42 -3.95
CA PRO A 56 0.82 6.66 -4.29
C PRO A 56 0.40 5.99 -5.60
N ASN A 57 1.36 5.56 -6.44
CA ASN A 57 1.13 4.89 -7.71
C ASN A 57 0.15 5.66 -8.62
N VAL A 58 0.37 6.95 -8.74
CA VAL A 58 -0.39 7.82 -9.66
C VAL A 58 0.14 7.63 -11.07
N PRO A 59 -0.68 7.16 -12.02
CA PRO A 59 -0.22 6.95 -13.38
C PRO A 59 0.04 8.29 -14.10
N GLU A 60 1.04 8.30 -15.00
CA GLU A 60 1.34 9.47 -15.84
C GLU A 60 0.17 9.84 -16.76
N LYS A 61 -0.57 8.84 -17.27
CA LYS A 61 -1.75 9.04 -18.06
C LYS A 61 -2.97 9.14 -17.17
N GLU A 62 -3.78 10.15 -17.36
CA GLU A 62 -5.02 10.36 -16.62
C GLU A 62 -5.87 9.08 -16.61
N ASN A 63 -6.12 8.56 -15.41
CA ASN A 63 -7.03 7.47 -15.18
C ASN A 63 -8.18 8.01 -14.33
N PRO A 64 -9.40 8.08 -14.91
CA PRO A 64 -10.54 8.70 -14.24
C PRO A 64 -11.01 7.97 -12.98
N MET A 65 -10.47 6.78 -12.72
CA MET A 65 -10.75 5.98 -11.50
C MET A 65 -9.66 6.10 -10.44
N ILE A 66 -8.62 6.87 -10.69
CA ILE A 66 -7.55 7.15 -9.75
C ILE A 66 -7.55 8.65 -9.46
N PHE A 67 -7.73 8.99 -8.20
CA PHE A 67 -7.76 10.36 -7.69
C PHE A 67 -6.36 10.70 -7.14
N PRO A 68 -5.55 11.48 -7.88
CA PRO A 68 -4.15 11.73 -7.51
C PRO A 68 -4.00 12.30 -6.10
N GLU A 69 -4.88 13.21 -5.71
CA GLU A 69 -4.80 13.89 -4.42
C GLU A 69 -5.14 12.95 -3.26
N ILE A 70 -6.14 12.09 -3.46
CA ILE A 70 -6.45 11.03 -2.50
C ILE A 70 -5.26 10.08 -2.34
N ARG A 71 -4.65 9.64 -3.46
CA ARG A 71 -3.48 8.77 -3.43
C ARG A 71 -2.29 9.40 -2.71
N LYS A 72 -2.05 10.70 -2.89
CA LYS A 72 -1.00 11.44 -2.17
C LYS A 72 -1.29 11.53 -0.67
N ALA A 73 -2.55 11.74 -0.29
CA ALA A 73 -2.97 11.73 1.11
C ALA A 73 -2.83 10.33 1.73
N GLU A 74 -3.29 9.29 1.02
CA GLU A 74 -3.15 7.88 1.42
C GLU A 74 -1.69 7.46 1.59
N ALA A 75 -0.79 7.98 0.76
CA ALA A 75 0.64 7.71 0.84
C ALA A 75 1.27 8.14 2.17
N ARG A 76 0.64 9.06 2.91
CA ARG A 76 1.03 9.51 4.25
C ARG A 76 0.16 8.88 5.34
N TYR A 77 -1.14 8.75 5.09
CA TYR A 77 -2.12 8.20 6.04
C TYR A 77 -1.87 6.71 6.34
N MET A 78 -1.71 5.90 5.30
CA MET A 78 -1.62 4.44 5.42
C MET A 78 -0.36 3.96 6.18
N PRO A 79 0.86 4.50 5.94
CA PRO A 79 2.03 4.11 6.73
C PRO A 79 1.88 4.48 8.21
N TYR A 80 1.24 5.60 8.55
CA TYR A 80 0.97 5.95 9.95
C TYR A 80 -0.08 5.01 10.58
N HIS A 81 -1.10 4.61 9.83
CA HIS A 81 -2.06 3.61 10.29
C HIS A 81 -1.41 2.23 10.51
N LEU A 82 -0.47 1.84 9.64
CA LEU A 82 0.34 0.63 9.83
C LEU A 82 1.21 0.73 11.10
N LYS A 83 1.85 1.89 11.32
CA LYS A 83 2.60 2.18 12.56
C LYS A 83 1.72 1.93 13.78
N LYS A 84 0.57 2.60 13.89
CA LYS A 84 -0.39 2.41 15.01
C LYS A 84 -0.77 0.94 15.20
N THR A 85 -0.99 0.21 14.09
CA THR A 85 -1.32 -1.22 14.14
C THR A 85 -0.17 -2.04 14.70
N LEU A 86 1.06 -1.83 14.24
CA LEU A 86 2.25 -2.55 14.72
C LEU A 86 2.54 -2.25 16.19
N GLU A 87 2.49 -0.98 16.61
CA GLU A 87 2.65 -0.58 18.01
C GLU A 87 1.64 -1.26 18.93
N SER A 88 0.37 -1.32 18.50
CA SER A 88 -0.69 -1.96 19.30
C SER A 88 -0.50 -3.46 19.49
N THR A 89 0.39 -4.11 18.73
CA THR A 89 0.71 -5.54 18.92
C THR A 89 1.60 -5.81 20.12
N GLY A 90 2.44 -4.85 20.53
CA GLY A 90 3.43 -5.01 21.60
C GLY A 90 4.58 -5.99 21.27
N HIS A 91 4.76 -6.36 20.00
CA HIS A 91 5.80 -7.30 19.56
C HIS A 91 7.09 -6.63 19.07
N TRP A 92 7.10 -5.30 18.94
CA TRP A 92 8.14 -4.53 18.30
C TRP A 92 8.73 -3.50 19.26
N GLY A 93 9.93 -3.01 18.96
CA GLY A 93 10.54 -1.86 19.60
C GLY A 93 9.87 -0.55 19.18
N GLY A 94 10.64 0.43 18.79
CA GLY A 94 10.10 1.65 18.19
C GLY A 94 9.48 1.38 16.83
N VAL A 95 8.40 2.11 16.52
CA VAL A 95 7.78 2.06 15.18
C VAL A 95 7.58 3.48 14.68
N TRP A 96 8.15 3.80 13.51
CA TRP A 96 8.11 5.14 12.93
C TRP A 96 7.63 5.15 11.50
N VAL A 97 7.04 6.26 11.09
CA VAL A 97 6.93 6.63 9.67
C VAL A 97 8.19 7.39 9.30
N LEU A 98 8.85 6.93 8.26
CA LEU A 98 10.12 7.49 7.80
C LEU A 98 9.91 8.28 6.50
N PRO A 99 10.41 9.52 6.41
CA PRO A 99 10.48 10.24 5.14
C PRO A 99 11.52 9.62 4.19
N GLU A 100 12.62 9.10 4.76
CA GLU A 100 13.71 8.41 4.07
C GLU A 100 14.20 7.20 4.85
N ARG A 101 14.96 6.32 4.18
CA ARG A 101 15.54 5.14 4.84
C ARG A 101 16.60 5.57 5.84
N SER A 102 16.55 5.00 7.02
CA SER A 102 17.57 5.12 8.07
C SER A 102 18.26 3.78 8.30
N LYS A 103 19.55 3.81 8.58
CA LYS A 103 20.33 2.65 9.04
C LYS A 103 20.26 2.44 10.55
N ALA A 104 19.62 3.36 11.26
CA ALA A 104 19.31 3.20 12.68
C ALA A 104 18.16 2.23 12.94
N ILE A 105 17.45 1.78 11.90
CA ILE A 105 16.20 1.01 12.00
C ILE A 105 16.44 -0.42 11.48
N ASP A 106 15.98 -1.41 12.26
CA ASP A 106 16.18 -2.84 11.97
C ASP A 106 15.39 -3.35 10.78
N LEU A 107 14.12 -2.90 10.63
CA LEU A 107 13.20 -3.34 9.57
C LEU A 107 12.63 -2.14 8.83
N ILE A 108 12.74 -2.14 7.51
CA ILE A 108 12.17 -1.11 6.65
C ILE A 108 11.00 -1.69 5.85
N VAL A 109 9.83 -1.10 6.05
CA VAL A 109 8.61 -1.38 5.28
C VAL A 109 8.50 -0.39 4.14
N VAL A 110 8.32 -0.89 2.93
CA VAL A 110 8.04 -0.10 1.73
C VAL A 110 6.68 -0.53 1.19
N GLY A 111 5.79 0.42 1.00
CA GLY A 111 4.43 0.17 0.50
C GLY A 111 4.19 0.86 -0.84
N ARG A 112 3.32 0.25 -1.66
CA ARG A 112 2.77 0.85 -2.87
C ARG A 112 1.27 0.61 -2.91
N ILE A 113 0.50 1.65 -3.22
CA ILE A 113 -0.95 1.57 -3.30
C ILE A 113 -1.35 1.11 -4.70
N GLU A 114 -1.77 -0.15 -4.83
CA GLU A 114 -2.22 -0.70 -6.10
C GLU A 114 -3.69 -0.35 -6.38
N LYS A 115 -4.54 -0.44 -5.36
CA LYS A 115 -5.96 -0.07 -5.42
C LYS A 115 -6.42 0.54 -4.10
N SER A 116 -7.22 1.59 -4.18
CA SER A 116 -7.97 2.17 -3.05
C SER A 116 -9.13 2.98 -3.64
N ASP A 117 -10.36 2.54 -3.39
CA ASP A 117 -11.57 3.12 -3.97
C ASP A 117 -12.78 3.08 -3.01
N GLY A 118 -12.55 2.86 -1.74
CA GLY A 118 -13.60 2.72 -0.72
C GLY A 118 -14.30 1.37 -0.72
N LEU A 119 -14.25 0.59 -1.81
CA LEU A 119 -14.80 -0.77 -1.91
C LEU A 119 -13.71 -1.81 -1.73
N ASP A 120 -12.56 -1.62 -2.38
CA ASP A 120 -11.41 -2.50 -2.32
C ASP A 120 -10.16 -1.72 -1.95
N VAL A 121 -9.25 -2.39 -1.24
CA VAL A 121 -7.88 -1.90 -1.02
C VAL A 121 -6.88 -3.00 -1.37
N GLU A 122 -5.86 -2.64 -2.15
CA GLU A 122 -4.73 -3.50 -2.49
C GLU A 122 -3.43 -2.76 -2.25
N LEU A 123 -2.56 -3.33 -1.42
CA LEU A 123 -1.25 -2.79 -1.06
C LEU A 123 -0.17 -3.79 -1.41
N LYS A 124 0.81 -3.37 -2.19
CA LYS A 124 2.04 -4.14 -2.39
C LYS A 124 3.04 -3.74 -1.32
N ILE A 125 3.41 -4.68 -0.46
CA ILE A 125 4.30 -4.46 0.67
C ILE A 125 5.58 -5.25 0.46
N GLY A 126 6.70 -4.56 0.63
CA GLY A 126 8.03 -5.13 0.75
C GLY A 126 8.62 -4.80 2.11
N VAL A 127 9.27 -5.76 2.75
CA VAL A 127 9.96 -5.52 4.02
C VAL A 127 11.35 -6.12 3.93
N TRP A 128 12.34 -5.34 4.32
CA TRP A 128 13.74 -5.74 4.38
C TRP A 128 14.30 -5.44 5.75
N ASP A 129 15.12 -6.36 6.24
CA ASP A 129 15.88 -6.12 7.44
C ASP A 129 17.15 -5.30 7.16
N ILE A 130 17.76 -4.82 8.23
CA ILE A 130 18.96 -4.00 8.17
C ILE A 130 20.15 -4.77 7.59
N VAL A 131 20.19 -6.10 7.66
CA VAL A 131 21.24 -6.89 7.03
C VAL A 131 21.04 -7.09 5.53
N GLY A 132 19.86 -6.72 4.99
CA GLY A 132 19.56 -6.77 3.55
C GLY A 132 18.71 -7.99 3.14
N THR A 133 18.20 -8.77 4.10
CA THR A 133 17.30 -9.89 3.81
C THR A 133 15.87 -9.42 3.63
N GLN A 134 15.21 -9.92 2.60
CA GLN A 134 13.81 -9.63 2.34
C GLN A 134 12.89 -10.54 3.18
N TRP A 135 12.08 -9.95 4.05
CA TRP A 135 11.11 -10.67 4.88
C TRP A 135 9.77 -10.82 4.15
N VAL A 136 9.30 -9.76 3.51
CA VAL A 136 8.02 -9.73 2.80
C VAL A 136 8.20 -9.16 1.40
N ASN A 137 7.50 -9.74 0.42
CA ASN A 137 7.25 -9.17 -0.89
C ASN A 137 5.91 -9.72 -1.39
N LYS A 138 4.83 -9.06 -0.99
CA LYS A 138 3.48 -9.60 -1.19
C LYS A 138 2.48 -8.49 -1.48
N THR A 139 1.49 -8.78 -2.31
CA THR A 139 0.32 -7.90 -2.49
C THR A 139 -0.79 -8.38 -1.57
N TYR A 140 -1.16 -7.51 -0.63
CA TYR A 140 -2.29 -7.71 0.27
C TYR A 140 -3.54 -7.12 -0.37
N LYS A 141 -4.68 -7.80 -0.17
CA LYS A 141 -5.97 -7.38 -0.71
C LYS A 141 -7.06 -7.53 0.34
N SER A 142 -7.96 -6.56 0.39
CA SER A 142 -9.14 -6.61 1.25
C SER A 142 -10.32 -5.96 0.56
N ASN A 143 -11.49 -6.61 0.67
CA ASN A 143 -12.78 -6.00 0.30
C ASN A 143 -13.41 -5.43 1.57
N ILE A 144 -14.02 -4.26 1.45
CA ILE A 144 -14.58 -3.52 2.58
C ILE A 144 -16.06 -3.84 2.73
N ALA A 145 -16.43 -4.40 3.87
CA ALA A 145 -17.82 -4.71 4.16
C ALA A 145 -18.67 -3.43 4.28
N LYS A 146 -19.92 -3.49 3.83
CA LYS A 146 -20.87 -2.39 3.99
C LYS A 146 -21.03 -1.98 5.47
N SER A 147 -20.98 -2.95 6.38
CA SER A 147 -21.05 -2.72 7.82
C SER A 147 -19.89 -1.90 8.38
N SER A 148 -18.73 -1.84 7.70
CA SER A 148 -17.57 -1.06 8.14
C SER A 148 -17.83 0.45 8.11
N TYR A 149 -18.81 0.90 7.32
CA TYR A 149 -19.25 2.31 7.23
C TYR A 149 -20.57 2.58 7.96
N SER A 150 -21.04 1.67 8.80
CA SER A 150 -22.32 1.84 9.51
C SER A 150 -22.18 2.76 10.72
N LYS A 151 -22.94 3.85 10.79
CA LYS A 151 -23.02 4.77 11.94
C LYS A 151 -23.53 4.13 13.23
N ARG A 152 -24.09 2.89 13.17
CA ARG A 152 -24.61 2.15 14.34
C ARG A 152 -23.54 1.31 15.04
N ARG A 153 -22.34 1.24 14.48
CA ARG A 153 -21.19 0.57 15.10
C ARG A 153 -20.47 1.59 15.98
N ASP A 154 -20.06 1.18 17.17
CA ASP A 154 -18.98 1.87 17.88
C ASP A 154 -17.78 1.77 16.94
N ILE A 155 -17.52 2.85 16.18
CA ILE A 155 -16.48 2.89 15.15
C ILE A 155 -15.16 3.07 15.88
N THR A 156 -14.64 1.98 16.41
CA THR A 156 -13.31 1.92 17.00
C THR A 156 -12.25 1.44 16.00
N GLN A 157 -12.66 1.07 14.77
CA GLN A 157 -11.77 0.39 13.84
C GLN A 157 -11.91 0.95 12.42
N ASP A 158 -10.76 1.37 11.84
CA ASP A 158 -10.69 1.85 10.45
C ASP A 158 -11.28 0.82 9.47
N PRO A 159 -12.05 1.23 8.43
CA PRO A 159 -12.58 0.32 7.42
C PRO A 159 -11.53 -0.57 6.75
N TYR A 160 -10.28 -0.11 6.65
CA TYR A 160 -9.16 -0.86 6.06
C TYR A 160 -8.34 -1.66 7.08
N GLN A 161 -8.70 -1.66 8.37
CA GLN A 161 -7.92 -2.29 9.44
C GLN A 161 -7.54 -3.75 9.15
N ASN A 162 -8.40 -4.52 8.48
CA ASN A 162 -8.12 -5.92 8.19
C ASN A 162 -6.87 -6.14 7.33
N ILE A 163 -6.54 -5.21 6.42
CA ILE A 163 -5.33 -5.34 5.59
C ILE A 163 -4.08 -5.08 6.44
N PHE A 164 -4.14 -4.11 7.35
CA PHE A 164 -3.05 -3.79 8.26
C PHE A 164 -2.82 -4.91 9.28
N ASN A 165 -3.91 -5.52 9.80
CA ASN A 165 -3.80 -6.70 10.65
C ASN A 165 -3.13 -7.88 9.93
N LYS A 166 -3.45 -8.12 8.65
CA LYS A 166 -2.78 -9.16 7.84
C LYS A 166 -1.28 -8.88 7.70
N ILE A 167 -0.90 -7.63 7.45
CA ILE A 167 0.50 -7.24 7.31
C ILE A 167 1.24 -7.44 8.64
N ALA A 168 0.67 -6.97 9.75
CA ALA A 168 1.26 -7.09 11.08
C ALA A 168 1.42 -8.56 11.52
N ASN A 169 0.40 -9.40 11.31
CA ASN A 169 0.45 -10.81 11.65
C ASN A 169 1.46 -11.58 10.79
N ASP A 170 1.55 -11.28 9.48
CA ASP A 170 2.56 -11.90 8.60
C ASP A 170 3.99 -11.54 9.06
N LEU A 171 4.23 -10.29 9.45
CA LEU A 171 5.53 -9.85 9.99
C LEU A 171 5.86 -10.56 11.30
N LEU A 172 4.88 -10.67 12.20
CA LEU A 172 5.04 -11.40 13.46
C LEU A 172 5.37 -12.87 13.22
N GLN A 173 4.67 -13.53 12.29
CA GLN A 173 4.95 -14.92 11.94
C GLN A 173 6.39 -15.12 11.45
N ILE A 174 6.92 -14.19 10.65
CA ILE A 174 8.30 -14.26 10.18
C ILE A 174 9.27 -14.04 11.35
N LYS A 175 9.03 -13.04 12.22
CA LYS A 175 9.84 -12.82 13.43
C LYS A 175 9.90 -14.07 14.29
N GLN A 176 8.75 -14.70 14.57
CA GLN A 176 8.65 -15.90 15.39
C GLN A 176 9.31 -17.15 14.76
N SER A 177 9.52 -17.15 13.45
CA SER A 177 10.25 -18.23 12.76
C SER A 177 11.78 -18.13 12.93
N LYS A 178 12.28 -17.02 13.45
CA LYS A 178 13.71 -16.75 13.67
C LYS A 178 14.13 -17.16 15.08
N ALA A 179 15.37 -17.63 15.20
CA ALA A 179 15.94 -17.90 16.51
C ALA A 179 16.25 -16.58 17.25
N ARG A 180 16.19 -16.61 18.58
CA ARG A 180 16.53 -15.46 19.43
C ARG A 180 17.88 -14.84 19.07
N ASP A 181 18.92 -15.68 18.95
CA ASP A 181 20.27 -15.22 18.62
C ASP A 181 20.35 -14.57 17.24
N GLU A 182 19.47 -14.98 16.29
CA GLU A 182 19.38 -14.36 14.97
C GLU A 182 18.82 -12.94 15.06
N LEU A 183 17.79 -12.71 15.89
CA LEU A 183 17.20 -11.40 16.12
C LEU A 183 18.22 -10.45 16.79
N ILE A 184 18.91 -10.93 17.84
CA ILE A 184 19.94 -10.16 18.54
C ILE A 184 21.07 -9.76 17.56
N ARG A 185 21.57 -10.72 16.78
CA ARG A 185 22.61 -10.44 15.77
C ARG A 185 22.16 -9.47 14.68
N LEU A 186 20.89 -9.49 14.32
CA LEU A 186 20.33 -8.57 13.35
C LEU A 186 20.43 -7.13 13.85
N SER A 187 19.96 -6.85 15.07
CA SER A 187 20.04 -5.53 15.69
C SER A 187 21.51 -5.08 15.88
N GLN A 188 22.37 -5.94 16.41
CA GLN A 188 23.81 -5.66 16.54
C GLN A 188 24.47 -5.33 15.19
N THR A 189 24.09 -6.04 14.11
CA THR A 189 24.58 -5.73 12.77
C THR A 189 24.09 -4.37 12.30
N GLY A 190 22.86 -3.99 12.66
CA GLY A 190 22.28 -2.68 12.42
C GLY A 190 23.10 -1.56 13.05
N GLU A 191 23.40 -1.69 14.35
CA GLU A 191 24.24 -0.74 15.10
C GLU A 191 25.61 -0.53 14.43
N ILE A 192 26.28 -1.62 14.05
CA ILE A 192 27.59 -1.54 13.38
C ILE A 192 27.46 -0.93 11.98
N ARG A 193 26.40 -1.21 11.25
CA ARG A 193 26.14 -0.58 9.95
C ARG A 193 25.87 0.92 10.07
N PHE A 194 25.19 1.33 11.13
CA PHE A 194 25.01 2.74 11.45
C PHE A 194 26.36 3.38 11.80
N ALA A 195 27.17 2.70 12.65
CA ALA A 195 28.50 3.15 13.03
C ALA A 195 29.44 3.29 11.80
N SER A 196 29.40 2.32 10.88
CA SER A 196 30.25 2.36 9.67
C SER A 196 29.90 3.51 8.72
N GLU A 197 28.65 4.01 8.75
CA GLU A 197 28.28 5.20 7.98
C GLU A 197 28.94 6.47 8.51
N LEU A 198 29.17 6.52 9.81
CA LEU A 198 29.80 7.65 10.47
C LEU A 198 31.34 7.52 10.46
N ILE A 199 31.84 6.33 10.75
CA ILE A 199 33.30 6.07 10.89
C ILE A 199 33.68 4.79 10.13
N PRO A 200 34.53 4.90 9.09
CA PRO A 200 34.95 3.75 8.27
C PRO A 200 35.67 2.63 9.02
N VAL A 201 36.21 2.88 10.21
CA VAL A 201 36.88 1.84 11.02
C VAL A 201 35.95 0.67 11.35
N TYR A 202 34.64 0.91 11.42
CA TYR A 202 33.65 -0.13 11.67
C TYR A 202 33.28 -0.95 10.44
N ASP A 203 33.75 -0.60 9.24
CA ASP A 203 33.57 -1.42 8.05
C ASP A 203 34.21 -2.80 8.19
N ASP A 204 35.32 -2.92 8.92
CA ASP A 204 36.01 -4.19 9.20
C ASP A 204 35.25 -5.11 10.19
N TYR A 205 34.18 -4.62 10.84
CA TYR A 205 33.37 -5.38 11.78
C TYR A 205 32.23 -6.12 11.11
N ILE A 206 31.94 -5.77 9.86
CA ILE A 206 30.88 -6.39 9.03
C ILE A 206 31.46 -6.85 7.71
N SER A 207 30.90 -7.91 7.16
CA SER A 207 31.19 -8.36 5.79
C SER A 207 29.93 -8.29 4.94
N LYS A 208 30.11 -8.24 3.63
CA LYS A 208 29.01 -8.17 2.66
C LYS A 208 29.17 -9.26 1.60
N ASN A 209 28.18 -10.11 1.48
CA ASN A 209 28.22 -11.18 0.48
C ASN A 209 27.80 -10.68 -0.93
N LYS A 210 27.91 -11.55 -1.94
CA LYS A 210 27.52 -11.25 -3.33
C LYS A 210 26.06 -10.90 -3.54
N LYS A 211 25.18 -11.18 -2.57
CA LYS A 211 23.75 -10.84 -2.59
C LYS A 211 23.45 -9.54 -1.84
N ASN A 212 24.49 -8.79 -1.48
CA ASN A 212 24.38 -7.57 -0.66
C ASN A 212 23.79 -7.79 0.73
N VAL A 213 23.91 -9.00 1.30
CA VAL A 213 23.54 -9.30 2.67
C VAL A 213 24.77 -9.15 3.56
N TYR A 214 24.60 -8.42 4.66
CA TYR A 214 25.64 -8.15 5.63
C TYR A 214 25.66 -9.24 6.70
N SER A 215 26.85 -9.48 7.25
CA SER A 215 27.10 -10.38 8.36
C SER A 215 28.00 -9.72 9.36
N LEU A 216 27.71 -9.88 10.65
CA LEU A 216 28.53 -9.38 11.73
C LEU A 216 29.74 -10.33 11.89
N GLU A 217 30.97 -9.78 11.79
CA GLU A 217 32.23 -10.52 11.95
C GLU A 217 32.71 -10.45 13.41
N ARG A 218 32.57 -9.30 14.03
CA ARG A 218 32.94 -9.07 15.43
C ARG A 218 32.17 -7.89 16.01
N LEU A 219 32.06 -7.83 17.33
CA LEU A 219 31.55 -6.69 18.07
C LEU A 219 32.71 -5.78 18.54
N PRO A 220 32.47 -4.47 18.70
CA PRO A 220 33.36 -3.56 19.41
C PRO A 220 33.55 -4.02 20.85
N SER A 221 34.60 -3.52 21.52
CA SER A 221 34.74 -3.68 22.95
C SER A 221 33.58 -2.98 23.69
N GLU A 222 33.18 -3.54 24.83
CA GLU A 222 32.16 -2.89 25.68
C GLU A 222 32.61 -1.49 26.15
N ASP A 223 33.93 -1.26 26.25
CA ASP A 223 34.53 0.02 26.65
C ASP A 223 34.92 0.90 25.44
N ASP A 224 34.36 0.63 24.24
CA ASP A 224 34.62 1.44 23.05
C ASP A 224 33.93 2.79 23.15
N GLU A 225 34.66 3.83 23.60
CA GLU A 225 34.16 5.18 23.78
C GLU A 225 33.63 5.79 22.48
N ILE A 226 34.17 5.39 21.32
CA ILE A 226 33.73 5.87 20.01
C ILE A 226 32.35 5.28 19.71
N MET A 227 32.19 3.98 19.94
CA MET A 227 30.90 3.32 19.72
C MET A 227 29.80 3.90 20.65
N GLN A 228 30.12 4.18 21.92
CA GLN A 228 29.18 4.82 22.83
C GLN A 228 28.69 6.18 22.32
N ARG A 229 29.58 7.02 21.80
CA ARG A 229 29.19 8.31 21.18
C ARG A 229 28.37 8.14 19.92
N ILE A 230 28.62 7.10 19.12
CA ILE A 230 27.80 6.79 17.93
C ILE A 230 26.37 6.41 18.35
N LEU A 231 26.23 5.63 19.40
CA LEU A 231 24.91 5.28 19.95
C LEU A 231 24.16 6.52 20.46
N GLU A 232 24.85 7.49 21.09
CA GLU A 232 24.24 8.78 21.46
C GLU A 232 23.74 9.57 20.23
N VAL A 233 24.49 9.51 19.10
CA VAL A 233 24.04 10.12 17.82
C VAL A 233 22.80 9.39 17.28
N GLN A 234 22.76 8.07 17.40
CA GLN A 234 21.57 7.27 17.02
C GLN A 234 20.35 7.64 17.87
N GLU A 235 20.50 7.81 19.16
CA GLU A 235 19.42 8.28 20.04
C GLU A 235 18.88 9.65 19.63
N ARG A 236 19.75 10.57 19.24
CA ARG A 236 19.33 11.88 18.69
C ARG A 236 18.53 11.74 17.38
N GLU A 237 18.88 10.77 16.52
CA GLU A 237 18.10 10.45 15.30
C GLU A 237 16.70 9.94 15.69
N PHE A 238 16.57 9.09 16.70
CA PHE A 238 15.27 8.63 17.18
C PHE A 238 14.41 9.77 17.74
N LEU A 239 14.97 10.72 18.49
CA LEU A 239 14.24 11.90 18.96
C LEU A 239 13.70 12.76 17.80
N LEU A 240 14.45 12.91 16.71
CA LEU A 240 13.94 13.56 15.51
C LEU A 240 12.80 12.76 14.90
N LEU A 241 12.96 11.43 14.77
CA LEU A 241 11.91 10.58 14.23
C LEU A 241 10.63 10.66 15.05
N ASP A 242 10.73 10.73 16.38
CA ASP A 242 9.59 10.93 17.27
C ASP A 242 8.87 12.25 16.96
N THR A 243 9.61 13.34 16.83
CA THR A 243 9.06 14.67 16.50
C THR A 243 8.36 14.66 15.13
N LEU A 244 8.98 14.03 14.11
CA LEU A 244 8.35 13.89 12.80
C LEU A 244 7.08 13.03 12.86
N ASN A 245 7.08 12.02 13.74
CA ASN A 245 5.92 11.15 13.91
C ASN A 245 4.78 11.80 14.68
N GLU A 246 5.04 12.74 15.57
CA GLU A 246 4.00 13.61 16.13
C GLU A 246 3.27 14.39 15.03
N TYR A 247 4.01 14.94 14.08
CA TYR A 247 3.42 15.61 12.93
C TYR A 247 2.60 14.65 12.04
N TYR A 248 3.15 13.48 11.66
CA TYR A 248 2.37 12.50 10.90
C TYR A 248 1.13 12.06 11.67
N GLY A 249 1.19 12.04 13.00
CA GLY A 249 0.05 11.77 13.86
C GLY A 249 -1.04 12.84 13.76
N GLN A 250 -0.66 14.10 13.82
CA GLN A 250 -1.60 15.21 13.66
C GLN A 250 -2.24 15.19 12.25
N LEU A 251 -1.45 14.95 11.20
CA LEU A 251 -1.95 14.80 9.84
C LEU A 251 -2.94 13.62 9.74
N TYR A 252 -2.59 12.48 10.33
CA TYR A 252 -3.45 11.30 10.37
C TYR A 252 -4.80 11.59 11.03
N GLU A 253 -4.81 12.23 12.20
CA GLU A 253 -6.06 12.57 12.91
C GLU A 253 -6.90 13.58 12.11
N ASN A 254 -6.28 14.59 11.51
CA ASN A 254 -6.97 15.58 10.68
C ASN A 254 -7.58 14.96 9.40
N LEU A 255 -6.90 13.98 8.80
CA LEU A 255 -7.39 13.29 7.61
C LEU A 255 -8.41 12.18 7.92
N SER A 256 -8.49 11.69 9.15
CA SER A 256 -9.29 10.50 9.50
C SER A 256 -10.75 10.64 9.12
N GLN A 257 -11.41 11.73 9.53
CA GLN A 257 -12.84 11.95 9.25
C GLN A 257 -13.10 12.27 7.77
N PRO A 258 -12.40 13.22 7.12
CA PRO A 258 -12.58 13.48 5.69
C PRO A 258 -12.33 12.23 4.83
N TYR A 259 -11.31 11.44 5.16
CA TYR A 259 -10.97 10.23 4.43
C TYR A 259 -12.02 9.11 4.62
N GLU A 260 -12.59 8.97 5.82
CA GLU A 260 -13.68 8.02 6.05
C GLU A 260 -14.94 8.42 5.26
N ASP A 261 -15.29 9.71 5.26
CA ASP A 261 -16.44 10.22 4.51
C ASP A 261 -16.25 10.02 3.01
N TRP A 262 -15.06 10.32 2.48
CA TRP A 262 -14.75 10.05 1.07
C TRP A 262 -14.86 8.56 0.74
N ARG A 263 -14.26 7.66 1.53
CA ARG A 263 -14.33 6.20 1.32
C ARG A 263 -15.77 5.69 1.33
N ARG A 264 -16.61 6.22 2.22
CA ARG A 264 -18.02 5.85 2.33
C ARG A 264 -18.80 6.24 1.08
N LEU A 265 -18.64 7.47 0.60
CA LEU A 265 -19.28 7.96 -0.62
C LEU A 265 -18.77 7.21 -1.85
N SER A 266 -17.46 7.14 -2.00
CA SER A 266 -16.81 6.44 -3.12
C SER A 266 -17.23 4.98 -3.22
N ARG A 267 -17.43 4.29 -2.09
CA ARG A 267 -17.90 2.91 -2.09
C ARG A 267 -19.27 2.75 -2.74
N GLU A 268 -20.21 3.63 -2.44
CA GLU A 268 -21.57 3.58 -3.00
C GLU A 268 -21.54 3.86 -4.52
N ASP A 269 -20.82 4.88 -4.91
CA ASP A 269 -20.63 5.25 -6.32
C ASP A 269 -19.88 4.15 -7.10
N MET A 270 -18.83 3.56 -6.49
CA MET A 270 -18.07 2.47 -7.10
C MET A 270 -18.92 1.22 -7.33
N ILE A 271 -19.78 0.83 -6.39
CA ILE A 271 -20.70 -0.29 -6.57
C ILE A 271 -21.63 -0.02 -7.75
N THR A 272 -22.24 1.17 -7.79
CA THR A 272 -23.14 1.57 -8.86
C THR A 272 -22.41 1.62 -10.21
N TYR A 273 -21.22 2.18 -10.24
CA TYR A 273 -20.37 2.22 -11.44
C TYR A 273 -20.05 0.81 -11.96
N GLU A 274 -19.60 -0.10 -11.09
CA GLU A 274 -19.30 -1.48 -11.49
C GLU A 274 -20.54 -2.23 -12.01
N GLU A 275 -21.69 -2.07 -11.36
CA GLU A 275 -22.95 -2.66 -11.79
C GLU A 275 -23.38 -2.16 -13.18
N LEU A 276 -23.27 -0.84 -13.39
CA LEU A 276 -23.56 -0.23 -14.70
C LEU A 276 -22.59 -0.72 -15.78
N GLN A 277 -21.30 -0.79 -15.48
CA GLN A 277 -20.28 -1.31 -16.40
C GLN A 277 -20.49 -2.79 -16.75
N ARG A 278 -20.81 -3.62 -15.75
CA ARG A 278 -21.14 -5.05 -15.97
C ARG A 278 -22.39 -5.18 -16.82
N SER A 279 -23.46 -4.43 -16.51
CA SER A 279 -24.70 -4.41 -17.27
C SER A 279 -24.46 -3.94 -18.71
N ALA A 280 -23.71 -2.87 -18.91
CA ALA A 280 -23.36 -2.35 -20.24
C ALA A 280 -22.57 -3.39 -21.06
N ARG A 281 -21.57 -4.04 -20.45
CA ARG A 281 -20.77 -5.08 -21.10
C ARG A 281 -21.63 -6.28 -21.51
N THR A 282 -22.45 -6.79 -20.58
CA THR A 282 -23.34 -7.92 -20.83
C THR A 282 -24.31 -7.61 -21.97
N ARG A 283 -24.96 -6.43 -21.96
CA ARG A 283 -25.89 -6.02 -22.99
C ARG A 283 -25.22 -5.83 -24.37
N LYS A 284 -24.01 -5.27 -24.39
CA LYS A 284 -23.22 -5.16 -25.66
C LYS A 284 -22.86 -6.52 -26.21
N ILE A 285 -22.43 -7.46 -25.38
CA ILE A 285 -22.09 -8.84 -25.79
C ILE A 285 -23.35 -9.57 -26.29
N LEU A 286 -24.43 -9.54 -25.52
CA LEU A 286 -25.69 -10.19 -25.91
C LEU A 286 -26.24 -9.61 -27.24
N GLY A 287 -26.18 -8.29 -27.41
CA GLY A 287 -26.55 -7.63 -28.64
C GLY A 287 -25.70 -8.07 -29.84
N ALA A 288 -24.36 -8.13 -29.65
CA ALA A 288 -23.45 -8.58 -30.71
C ALA A 288 -23.68 -10.06 -31.09
N VAL A 289 -23.90 -10.94 -30.10
CA VAL A 289 -24.19 -12.36 -30.32
C VAL A 289 -25.53 -12.53 -31.05
N ALA A 290 -26.57 -11.79 -30.64
CA ALA A 290 -27.88 -11.84 -31.32
C ALA A 290 -27.80 -11.40 -32.77
N LEU A 291 -27.07 -10.31 -33.08
CA LEU A 291 -26.84 -9.83 -34.44
C LEU A 291 -26.05 -10.83 -35.27
N ALA A 292 -24.96 -11.39 -34.72
CA ALA A 292 -24.17 -12.40 -35.42
C ALA A 292 -24.98 -13.69 -35.71
N GLY A 293 -25.77 -14.13 -34.72
CA GLY A 293 -26.68 -15.27 -34.88
C GLY A 293 -27.74 -15.03 -35.96
N ALA A 294 -28.34 -13.84 -35.97
CA ALA A 294 -29.34 -13.47 -37.00
C ALA A 294 -28.75 -13.40 -38.41
N LEU A 295 -27.49 -12.98 -38.56
CA LEU A 295 -26.79 -12.93 -39.84
C LEU A 295 -26.33 -14.31 -40.34
N ALA A 296 -26.10 -15.26 -39.41
CA ALA A 296 -25.64 -16.61 -39.73
C ALA A 296 -26.77 -17.59 -40.08
N THR A 297 -28.04 -17.22 -39.89
CA THR A 297 -29.18 -18.08 -40.23
C THR A 297 -29.57 -17.96 -41.70
N ASP A 298 -29.25 -18.97 -42.50
CA ASP A 298 -29.76 -19.14 -43.88
C ASP A 298 -31.12 -19.87 -43.81
N GLY A 299 -32.19 -19.13 -44.01
CA GLY A 299 -33.52 -19.71 -44.04
C GLY A 299 -34.51 -18.90 -44.85
N ASP A 300 -35.02 -19.47 -45.94
CA ASP A 300 -35.96 -18.86 -46.88
C ASP A 300 -37.42 -18.85 -46.38
N SER A 301 -37.72 -19.24 -45.17
CA SER A 301 -39.09 -19.25 -44.65
C SER A 301 -39.50 -17.91 -44.03
N ARG A 302 -40.77 -17.49 -44.19
CA ARG A 302 -41.31 -16.26 -43.58
C ARG A 302 -41.11 -16.21 -42.06
N ALA A 303 -41.18 -17.36 -41.40
CA ALA A 303 -40.95 -17.47 -39.96
C ALA A 303 -39.49 -17.18 -39.60
N SER A 304 -38.51 -17.62 -40.40
CA SER A 304 -37.08 -17.36 -40.17
C SER A 304 -36.73 -15.89 -40.45
N SER A 305 -37.37 -15.24 -41.43
CA SER A 305 -37.14 -13.80 -41.69
C SER A 305 -37.64 -12.91 -40.57
N THR A 306 -38.82 -13.22 -40.00
CA THR A 306 -39.37 -12.48 -38.84
C THR A 306 -38.54 -12.69 -37.60
N ALA A 307 -38.09 -13.92 -37.31
CA ALA A 307 -37.21 -14.22 -36.18
C ALA A 307 -35.85 -13.52 -36.31
N ARG A 308 -35.31 -13.47 -37.56
CA ARG A 308 -34.08 -12.74 -37.87
C ARG A 308 -34.23 -11.23 -37.65
N GLN A 309 -35.33 -10.62 -38.11
CA GLN A 309 -35.60 -9.21 -37.87
C GLN A 309 -35.72 -8.91 -36.35
N MET A 310 -36.47 -9.72 -35.59
CA MET A 310 -36.60 -9.56 -34.13
C MET A 310 -35.24 -9.71 -33.44
N ALA A 311 -34.39 -10.63 -33.86
CA ALA A 311 -33.05 -10.79 -33.29
C ALA A 311 -32.12 -9.60 -33.63
N ILE A 312 -32.21 -9.05 -34.84
CA ILE A 312 -31.47 -7.84 -35.22
C ILE A 312 -31.92 -6.63 -34.39
N TYR A 313 -33.23 -6.37 -34.32
CA TYR A 313 -33.73 -5.24 -33.52
C TYR A 313 -33.48 -5.43 -32.04
N GLY A 314 -33.68 -6.62 -31.49
CA GLY A 314 -33.36 -6.95 -30.08
C GLY A 314 -31.87 -6.82 -29.76
N GLY A 315 -31.01 -7.27 -30.69
CA GLY A 315 -29.57 -7.12 -30.59
C GLY A 315 -29.12 -5.66 -30.62
N MET A 316 -29.66 -4.86 -31.54
CA MET A 316 -29.38 -3.42 -31.61
C MET A 316 -29.85 -2.68 -30.36
N GLU A 317 -31.04 -2.97 -29.85
CA GLU A 317 -31.55 -2.35 -28.64
C GLU A 317 -30.74 -2.75 -27.38
N ALA A 318 -30.31 -4.00 -27.29
CA ALA A 318 -29.42 -4.45 -26.23
C ALA A 318 -28.05 -3.73 -26.27
N MET A 319 -27.47 -3.55 -27.46
CA MET A 319 -26.25 -2.76 -27.64
C MET A 319 -26.47 -1.29 -27.24
N ARG A 320 -27.54 -0.65 -27.75
CA ARG A 320 -27.89 0.74 -27.40
C ARG A 320 -28.08 0.92 -25.92
N SER A 321 -28.79 0.02 -25.25
CA SER A 321 -28.96 0.02 -23.80
C SER A 321 -27.62 -0.18 -23.06
N GLY A 322 -26.69 -0.98 -23.62
CA GLY A 322 -25.33 -1.12 -23.10
C GLY A 322 -24.52 0.18 -23.17
N PHE A 323 -24.65 0.95 -24.28
CA PHE A 323 -24.00 2.26 -24.39
C PHE A 323 -24.62 3.31 -23.46
N SER A 324 -25.95 3.30 -23.26
CA SER A 324 -26.63 4.17 -22.31
C SER A 324 -26.14 3.93 -20.88
N LYS A 325 -26.04 2.66 -20.45
CA LYS A 325 -25.52 2.31 -19.13
C LYS A 325 -24.04 2.69 -18.94
N ALA A 326 -23.21 2.60 -19.96
CA ALA A 326 -21.84 3.08 -19.92
C ALA A 326 -21.76 4.62 -19.79
N SER A 327 -22.72 5.34 -20.40
CA SER A 327 -22.81 6.81 -20.27
C SER A 327 -23.26 7.22 -18.86
N GLU A 328 -24.24 6.51 -18.27
CA GLU A 328 -24.66 6.73 -16.87
C GLU A 328 -23.50 6.53 -15.88
N ALA A 329 -22.66 5.51 -16.11
CA ALA A 329 -21.49 5.24 -15.25
C ALA A 329 -20.49 6.40 -15.18
N LYS A 330 -20.42 7.26 -16.23
CA LYS A 330 -19.54 8.43 -16.23
C LYS A 330 -19.96 9.49 -15.23
N ILE A 331 -21.24 9.60 -14.92
CA ILE A 331 -21.76 10.55 -13.91
C ILE A 331 -21.17 10.23 -12.54
N TYR A 332 -21.14 8.94 -12.17
CA TYR A 332 -20.54 8.50 -10.90
C TYR A 332 -19.02 8.68 -10.87
N GLN A 333 -18.38 8.59 -12.03
CA GLN A 333 -16.95 8.90 -12.14
C GLN A 333 -16.65 10.38 -11.86
N GLU A 334 -17.47 11.30 -12.37
CA GLU A 334 -17.32 12.74 -12.08
C GLU A 334 -17.58 13.05 -10.60
N SER A 335 -18.60 12.42 -9.98
CA SER A 335 -18.86 12.53 -8.54
C SER A 335 -17.66 12.09 -7.70
N LEU A 336 -17.01 10.97 -8.06
CA LEU A 336 -15.79 10.51 -7.39
C LEU A 336 -14.63 11.50 -7.52
N LYS A 337 -14.49 12.13 -8.70
CA LYS A 337 -13.47 13.14 -8.94
C LYS A 337 -13.69 14.40 -8.11
N GLU A 338 -14.94 14.86 -8.01
CA GLU A 338 -15.32 16.02 -7.19
C GLU A 338 -15.03 15.75 -5.70
N SER A 339 -15.44 14.57 -5.19
CA SER A 339 -15.14 14.16 -3.81
C SER A 339 -13.62 14.08 -3.52
N GLY A 340 -12.83 13.71 -4.54
CA GLY A 340 -11.36 13.71 -4.45
C GLY A 340 -10.78 15.11 -4.32
N ALA A 341 -11.30 16.07 -5.08
CA ALA A 341 -10.86 17.47 -5.02
C ALA A 341 -11.22 18.13 -3.67
N ASP A 342 -12.40 17.82 -3.15
CA ASP A 342 -12.83 18.30 -1.83
C ASP A 342 -11.94 17.78 -0.71
N PHE A 343 -11.52 16.51 -0.80
CA PHE A 343 -10.58 15.92 0.15
C PHE A 343 -9.22 16.61 0.11
N ASP A 344 -8.68 16.90 -1.08
CA ASP A 344 -7.40 17.61 -1.21
C ASP A 344 -7.44 19.00 -0.58
N ALA A 345 -8.55 19.73 -0.75
CA ALA A 345 -8.75 21.03 -0.13
C ALA A 345 -8.73 20.97 1.41
N GLN A 346 -9.13 19.84 2.01
CA GLN A 346 -9.12 19.62 3.46
C GLN A 346 -7.79 19.06 3.97
N ALA A 347 -6.99 18.44 3.11
CA ALA A 347 -5.70 17.82 3.44
C ALA A 347 -4.52 18.81 3.43
N GLN A 348 -4.76 20.09 3.75
CA GLN A 348 -3.72 21.13 3.79
C GLN A 348 -2.62 20.77 4.81
N PRO A 349 -1.34 20.98 4.48
CA PRO A 349 -0.24 20.65 5.36
C PRO A 349 -0.20 21.55 6.61
N LEU A 350 0.10 20.92 7.74
CA LEU A 350 0.32 21.61 9.02
C LEU A 350 1.76 22.14 9.14
N VAL A 351 1.90 23.19 9.93
CA VAL A 351 3.17 23.83 10.25
C VAL A 351 3.55 23.43 11.68
N ILE A 352 4.78 22.97 11.90
CA ILE A 352 5.29 22.59 13.24
C ILE A 352 6.44 23.49 13.65
N GLU A 353 6.56 23.74 14.95
CA GLU A 353 7.75 24.32 15.56
C GLU A 353 8.64 23.20 16.14
N LEU A 354 9.85 23.08 15.61
CA LEU A 354 10.90 22.20 16.11
C LEU A 354 12.08 23.08 16.57
N GLU A 355 12.47 22.98 17.84
CA GLU A 355 13.57 23.75 18.44
C GLU A 355 13.53 25.26 18.12
N GLY A 356 12.32 25.86 18.10
CA GLY A 356 12.13 27.28 17.79
C GLY A 356 12.17 27.63 16.30
N GLN A 357 12.22 26.63 15.42
CA GLN A 357 12.08 26.81 13.98
C GLN A 357 10.74 26.31 13.47
N THR A 358 10.06 27.12 12.68
CA THR A 358 8.79 26.76 12.03
C THR A 358 9.06 25.89 10.80
N ILE A 359 8.76 24.59 10.87
CA ILE A 359 8.96 23.65 9.78
C ILE A 359 7.64 23.42 9.03
N ARG A 360 7.62 23.70 7.75
CA ARG A 360 6.52 23.35 6.85
C ARG A 360 6.79 21.98 6.24
N LEU A 361 6.00 20.97 6.61
CA LEU A 361 6.26 19.59 6.23
C LEU A 361 5.59 19.13 4.91
N SER A 362 4.98 20.00 4.13
CA SER A 362 4.53 19.65 2.78
C SER A 362 5.69 19.72 1.79
N GLY A 363 6.24 18.60 1.44
CA GLY A 363 7.38 18.48 0.52
C GLY A 363 8.75 18.72 1.16
N SER A 364 8.81 19.22 2.41
CA SER A 364 10.08 19.55 3.08
C SER A 364 10.50 18.57 4.19
N ALA A 365 9.70 17.57 4.52
CA ALA A 365 10.08 16.58 5.56
C ALA A 365 11.32 15.77 5.15
N GLU A 366 11.40 15.37 3.88
CA GLU A 366 12.57 14.68 3.32
C GLU A 366 13.81 15.60 3.31
N GLU A 367 13.67 16.84 2.85
CA GLU A 367 14.75 17.83 2.83
C GLU A 367 15.23 18.15 4.25
N LYS A 368 14.32 18.30 5.21
CA LYS A 368 14.65 18.59 6.61
C LYS A 368 15.26 17.40 7.32
N PHE A 369 14.84 16.19 7.00
CA PHE A 369 15.48 14.98 7.50
C PHE A 369 16.92 14.84 7.01
N GLN A 370 17.18 15.13 5.73
CA GLN A 370 18.55 15.16 5.18
C GLN A 370 19.38 16.28 5.80
N GLU A 371 18.82 17.49 5.94
CA GLU A 371 19.50 18.61 6.59
C GLU A 371 19.85 18.26 8.05
N TRP A 372 18.94 17.62 8.77
CA TRP A 372 19.19 17.15 10.14
C TRP A 372 20.28 16.08 10.19
N ARG A 373 20.25 15.09 9.32
CA ARG A 373 21.32 14.08 9.25
C ARG A 373 22.67 14.70 8.94
N ARG A 374 22.70 15.74 8.12
CA ARG A 374 23.93 16.51 7.86
C ARG A 374 24.40 17.23 9.12
N LEU A 375 23.50 17.88 9.85
CA LEU A 375 23.81 18.54 11.12
C LEU A 375 24.30 17.57 12.18
N LEU A 376 23.66 16.42 12.36
CA LEU A 376 24.13 15.36 13.26
C LEU A 376 25.55 14.92 12.91
N LYS A 377 25.84 14.79 11.64
CA LYS A 377 27.17 14.45 11.16
C LYS A 377 28.21 15.56 11.43
N GLU A 378 27.83 16.83 11.27
CA GLU A 378 28.67 17.99 11.60
C GLU A 378 28.92 18.07 13.11
N ILE A 379 27.88 17.92 13.93
CA ILE A 379 28.01 17.88 15.40
C ILE A 379 28.94 16.76 15.84
N TYR A 380 28.79 15.57 15.28
CA TYR A 380 29.66 14.45 15.58
C TYR A 380 31.14 14.75 15.23
N ILE A 381 31.41 15.37 14.07
CA ILE A 381 32.76 15.77 13.67
C ILE A 381 33.35 16.80 14.65
N ASP A 382 32.55 17.80 15.04
CA ASP A 382 32.97 18.84 15.98
C ASP A 382 33.23 18.28 17.40
N GLU A 383 32.41 17.35 17.87
CA GLU A 383 32.56 16.74 19.18
C GLU A 383 33.72 15.72 19.23
N THR A 384 34.00 15.02 18.13
CA THR A 384 35.01 13.94 18.10
C THR A 384 36.34 14.34 17.46
N GLY A 385 36.36 15.43 16.68
CA GLY A 385 37.53 15.86 15.91
C GLY A 385 37.87 14.94 14.73
N PHE A 386 37.02 13.96 14.39
CA PHE A 386 37.22 13.07 13.26
C PHE A 386 36.70 13.70 11.97
N THR A 387 37.58 13.90 11.01
CA THR A 387 37.18 14.28 9.65
C THR A 387 36.66 13.05 8.90
N ILE A 388 35.39 13.05 8.51
CA ILE A 388 34.84 11.99 7.67
C ILE A 388 35.43 12.15 6.26
N PRO A 389 36.06 11.11 5.69
CA PRO A 389 36.48 11.15 4.30
C PRO A 389 35.26 11.43 3.41
N GLN A 390 35.31 12.47 2.59
CA GLN A 390 34.26 12.70 1.58
C GLN A 390 34.21 11.46 0.70
N ALA A 391 33.08 10.73 0.71
CA ALA A 391 32.83 9.69 -0.25
C ALA A 391 32.93 10.34 -1.65
N GLN A 392 33.87 9.86 -2.46
CA GLN A 392 33.96 10.24 -3.86
C GLN A 392 32.63 9.84 -4.50
N ALA A 393 31.95 10.84 -5.04
CA ALA A 393 30.76 10.64 -5.84
C ALA A 393 31.18 9.85 -7.11
N GLU A 394 30.78 8.58 -7.20
CA GLU A 394 30.68 7.80 -8.44
C GLU A 394 29.20 7.58 -8.81
#